data_1868d55b79748228227cbab963380e2f
#
_entry.id   1868d55b79748228227cbab963380e2f
#
_cell.length_a   1.000
_cell.length_b   1.000
_cell.length_c   1.000
_cell.angle_alpha   90.00
_cell.angle_beta   90.00
_cell.angle_gamma   90.00
#
_symmetry.space_group_name_H-M   'P 1'
#
loop_
_entity.id
_entity.type
_entity.pdbx_description
1 polymer ?
#
loop_
_entity_poly.entity_id
_entity_poly.type
_entity_poly.pdbx_seq_one_letter_code
_entity_poly.pdbx_strand_id
1 'polypeptide(L)'
;MKVMIIAPYIYDDNIIEFTKNKTGFGIMVQNIVSSVAELENVVLLTRVITKGKNEKNFKILSHTWGQFFSNAKLKDWLIGIKAFFANGVTVKDKARHVFYEVDGGYVRKQIQKEKPDIVHIHGIGTITESYIRICEEMKVRYTVTLHGLIGLNDSVSAPAYEKQIERDFLIKAEKNNIPISVISSGMKARIEEKYLGKKANNITVITNGTKKSDENDTKFIREEGTLTQEKFQEYYSDCLKQNDLYPKLSDTYAYLQYSKKNGKKILFFVGNITKNKNQMQAVEILKNTKVFENILLVLWGREVDNGEVRKKIAEYQLHKNVILGGFNDRMDIFWKFCDVNLFLSLNDGFGLPIVEGYMHGVPCVTFEDLDATQDLYYPEAMLKVKDRSNESVTDTLKIALDKNWKYEEIIEIGNMFSIDKIGRASCRERVFWVVV
;
A
#
# COMPACT_ATOMS: atom_id res chain seq x y z
N MET A 1 2.86 -13.80 -24.86
CA MET A 1 4.14 -13.97 -24.11
C MET A 1 3.86 -14.73 -22.82
N LYS A 2 4.80 -15.51 -22.28
CA LYS A 2 4.63 -16.14 -20.95
C LYS A 2 5.38 -15.35 -19.90
N VAL A 3 4.64 -14.77 -18.96
CA VAL A 3 5.17 -13.93 -17.89
C VAL A 3 5.13 -14.69 -16.57
N MET A 4 6.28 -14.82 -15.90
CA MET A 4 6.30 -15.31 -14.53
C MET A 4 6.36 -14.12 -13.57
N ILE A 5 5.31 -13.92 -12.79
CA ILE A 5 5.28 -12.89 -11.74
C ILE A 5 5.71 -13.53 -10.43
N ILE A 6 6.71 -12.94 -9.76
CA ILE A 6 7.20 -13.38 -8.46
C ILE A 6 6.95 -12.26 -7.45
N ALA A 7 6.14 -12.56 -6.44
CA ALA A 7 5.84 -11.63 -5.35
C ALA A 7 5.92 -12.35 -3.99
N PRO A 8 6.39 -11.68 -2.91
CA PRO A 8 6.42 -12.27 -1.58
C PRO A 8 5.06 -12.80 -1.14
N TYR A 9 4.01 -12.05 -1.42
CA TYR A 9 2.61 -12.42 -1.18
C TYR A 9 1.67 -11.61 -2.09
N ILE A 10 0.45 -12.05 -2.17
CA ILE A 10 -0.66 -11.45 -2.91
C ILE A 10 -1.90 -11.52 -2.01
N TYR A 11 -2.84 -10.62 -2.21
CA TYR A 11 -4.17 -10.69 -1.62
C TYR A 11 -5.19 -11.16 -2.65
N ASP A 12 -6.06 -12.09 -2.28
CA ASP A 12 -7.21 -12.51 -3.07
C ASP A 12 -8.31 -13.03 -2.14
N ASP A 13 -9.54 -12.52 -2.28
CA ASP A 13 -10.68 -12.93 -1.45
C ASP A 13 -11.15 -14.36 -1.76
N ASN A 14 -10.90 -14.84 -2.97
CA ASN A 14 -11.37 -16.16 -3.42
C ASN A 14 -10.38 -17.29 -3.08
N ILE A 15 -9.20 -16.97 -2.56
CA ILE A 15 -8.14 -17.92 -2.26
C ILE A 15 -7.79 -17.82 -0.78
N ILE A 16 -8.24 -18.80 0.00
CA ILE A 16 -8.19 -18.78 1.47
C ILE A 16 -6.78 -18.50 2.03
N GLU A 17 -5.74 -19.01 1.35
CA GLU A 17 -4.35 -18.81 1.76
C GLU A 17 -3.90 -17.35 1.59
N PHE A 18 -4.57 -16.58 0.74
CA PHE A 18 -4.20 -15.21 0.38
C PHE A 18 -5.03 -14.15 1.12
N THR A 19 -6.18 -14.52 1.71
CA THR A 19 -7.08 -13.57 2.42
C THR A 19 -6.39 -12.84 3.57
N LYS A 20 -5.38 -13.44 4.20
CA LYS A 20 -4.62 -12.84 5.32
C LYS A 20 -3.72 -11.68 4.89
N ASN A 21 -3.46 -11.55 3.60
CA ASN A 21 -2.50 -10.59 3.04
C ASN A 21 -3.16 -9.30 2.56
N LYS A 22 -4.30 -8.92 3.14
CA LYS A 22 -5.04 -7.70 2.78
C LYS A 22 -4.27 -6.45 3.21
N THR A 23 -3.29 -6.10 2.38
CA THR A 23 -2.41 -4.93 2.52
C THR A 23 -2.38 -4.17 1.19
N GLY A 24 -2.00 -2.90 1.19
CA GLY A 24 -1.83 -2.13 -0.04
C GLY A 24 -0.94 -2.83 -1.07
N PHE A 25 0.17 -3.44 -0.61
CA PHE A 25 1.05 -4.24 -1.47
C PHE A 25 0.33 -5.47 -2.05
N GLY A 26 -0.36 -6.27 -1.20
CA GLY A 26 -1.04 -7.48 -1.65
C GLY A 26 -2.14 -7.21 -2.67
N ILE A 27 -2.94 -6.16 -2.44
CA ILE A 27 -3.99 -5.71 -3.37
C ILE A 27 -3.37 -5.23 -4.69
N MET A 28 -2.27 -4.47 -4.62
CA MET A 28 -1.60 -3.96 -5.82
C MET A 28 -1.02 -5.08 -6.68
N VAL A 29 -0.37 -6.08 -6.07
CA VAL A 29 0.14 -7.25 -6.80
C VAL A 29 -1.01 -7.99 -7.47
N GLN A 30 -2.15 -8.18 -6.79
CA GLN A 30 -3.34 -8.81 -7.38
C GLN A 30 -3.84 -8.03 -8.59
N ASN A 31 -3.92 -6.72 -8.48
CA ASN A 31 -4.36 -5.87 -9.56
C ASN A 31 -3.44 -5.98 -10.78
N ILE A 32 -2.12 -6.00 -10.58
CA ILE A 32 -1.14 -6.17 -11.66
C ILE A 32 -1.26 -7.57 -12.29
N VAL A 33 -1.32 -8.63 -11.47
CA VAL A 33 -1.48 -10.00 -11.96
C VAL A 33 -2.73 -10.15 -12.81
N SER A 34 -3.87 -9.63 -12.34
CA SER A 34 -5.14 -9.71 -13.07
C SER A 34 -5.09 -8.94 -14.39
N SER A 35 -4.56 -7.72 -14.38
CA SER A 35 -4.47 -6.89 -15.59
C SER A 35 -3.51 -7.47 -16.64
N VAL A 36 -2.37 -8.02 -16.19
CA VAL A 36 -1.42 -8.68 -17.11
C VAL A 36 -2.02 -9.97 -17.67
N ALA A 37 -2.76 -10.73 -16.86
CA ALA A 37 -3.40 -11.97 -17.25
C ALA A 37 -4.52 -11.83 -18.29
N GLU A 38 -5.08 -10.62 -18.45
CA GLU A 38 -6.01 -10.32 -19.55
C GLU A 38 -5.33 -10.30 -20.94
N LEU A 39 -4.03 -10.06 -20.97
CA LEU A 39 -3.28 -9.83 -22.20
C LEU A 39 -2.22 -10.92 -22.46
N GLU A 40 -1.72 -11.57 -21.41
CA GLU A 40 -0.58 -12.48 -21.47
C GLU A 40 -0.82 -13.77 -20.67
N ASN A 41 -0.05 -14.81 -20.96
CA ASN A 41 -0.08 -16.04 -20.18
C ASN A 41 0.72 -15.86 -18.88
N VAL A 42 0.03 -15.72 -17.76
CA VAL A 42 0.65 -15.42 -16.46
C VAL A 42 0.80 -16.67 -15.60
N VAL A 43 2.00 -16.81 -15.04
CA VAL A 43 2.32 -17.78 -13.99
C VAL A 43 2.74 -17.02 -12.74
N LEU A 44 1.99 -17.17 -11.66
CA LEU A 44 2.26 -16.52 -10.37
C LEU A 44 3.02 -17.45 -9.43
N LEU A 45 4.13 -16.97 -8.88
CA LEU A 45 4.87 -17.61 -7.81
C LEU A 45 4.86 -16.71 -6.59
N THR A 46 4.37 -17.22 -5.46
CA THR A 46 4.40 -16.52 -4.18
C THR A 46 5.09 -17.37 -3.13
N ARG A 47 5.47 -16.74 -2.01
CA ARG A 47 5.99 -17.46 -0.83
C ARG A 47 4.91 -17.93 0.14
N VAL A 48 3.67 -17.60 -0.14
CA VAL A 48 2.54 -18.14 0.62
C VAL A 48 2.44 -19.64 0.38
N ILE A 49 2.38 -20.41 1.46
CA ILE A 49 2.22 -21.86 1.37
C ILE A 49 0.87 -22.16 0.71
N THR A 50 0.92 -22.77 -0.47
CA THR A 50 -0.25 -23.14 -1.27
C THR A 50 0.01 -24.38 -2.08
N LYS A 51 -1.04 -25.17 -2.32
CA LYS A 51 -0.97 -26.34 -3.23
C LYS A 51 -0.91 -25.96 -4.70
N GLY A 52 -1.06 -24.69 -5.00
CA GLY A 52 -1.19 -24.18 -6.35
C GLY A 52 -2.62 -24.33 -6.88
N LYS A 53 -2.95 -23.54 -7.88
CA LYS A 53 -4.28 -23.50 -8.47
C LYS A 53 -4.21 -22.95 -9.90
N ASN A 54 -5.08 -23.42 -10.76
CA ASN A 54 -5.33 -22.75 -12.04
C ASN A 54 -6.54 -21.86 -11.85
N GLU A 55 -6.33 -20.56 -11.89
CA GLU A 55 -7.39 -19.57 -11.93
C GLU A 55 -7.86 -19.37 -13.38
N LYS A 56 -8.98 -18.66 -13.54
CA LYS A 56 -9.58 -18.45 -14.87
C LYS A 56 -8.58 -17.88 -15.90
N ASN A 57 -7.70 -16.98 -15.45
CA ASN A 57 -6.82 -16.20 -16.31
C ASN A 57 -5.32 -16.41 -16.05
N PHE A 58 -4.94 -17.03 -14.94
CA PHE A 58 -3.53 -17.27 -14.60
C PHE A 58 -3.33 -18.53 -13.76
N LYS A 59 -2.09 -19.00 -13.72
CA LYS A 59 -1.68 -20.20 -12.97
C LYS A 59 -0.93 -19.80 -11.71
N ILE A 60 -1.37 -20.29 -10.54
CA ILE A 60 -0.65 -20.16 -9.29
C ILE A 60 0.21 -21.40 -9.08
N LEU A 61 1.51 -21.22 -8.91
CA LEU A 61 2.42 -22.32 -8.62
C LEU A 61 2.29 -22.77 -7.17
N SER A 62 2.32 -24.09 -6.95
CA SER A 62 2.35 -24.64 -5.59
C SER A 62 3.66 -24.23 -4.91
N HIS A 63 3.57 -23.90 -3.61
CA HIS A 63 4.72 -23.63 -2.76
C HIS A 63 4.50 -24.33 -1.41
N THR A 64 5.22 -25.43 -1.18
CA THR A 64 5.08 -26.24 0.03
C THR A 64 6.43 -26.40 0.73
N TRP A 65 6.41 -26.69 2.02
CA TRP A 65 7.64 -26.95 2.79
C TRP A 65 8.51 -28.05 2.20
N GLY A 66 7.91 -29.12 1.67
CA GLY A 66 8.66 -30.19 1.01
C GLY A 66 9.36 -29.73 -0.26
N GLN A 67 8.72 -28.86 -1.05
CA GLN A 67 9.32 -28.31 -2.27
C GLN A 67 10.46 -27.34 -1.97
N PHE A 68 10.34 -26.62 -0.87
CA PHE A 68 11.34 -25.70 -0.40
C PHE A 68 12.70 -26.37 -0.22
N PHE A 69 12.78 -27.45 0.55
CA PHE A 69 14.05 -28.14 0.83
C PHE A 69 14.53 -29.05 -0.28
N SER A 70 13.62 -29.69 -1.01
CA SER A 70 13.98 -30.73 -2.01
C SER A 70 14.61 -30.19 -3.29
N ASN A 71 14.56 -28.88 -3.54
CA ASN A 71 15.02 -28.28 -4.79
C ASN A 71 16.31 -27.45 -4.65
N ALA A 72 16.80 -27.24 -3.43
CA ALA A 72 18.03 -26.52 -3.17
C ALA A 72 19.26 -27.33 -3.65
N LYS A 73 20.16 -26.66 -4.36
CA LYS A 73 21.48 -27.21 -4.71
C LYS A 73 22.48 -26.90 -3.59
N LEU A 74 23.56 -27.65 -3.51
CA LEU A 74 24.67 -27.41 -2.58
C LEU A 74 25.14 -25.94 -2.62
N LYS A 75 25.17 -25.34 -3.78
CA LYS A 75 25.52 -23.94 -4.01
C LYS A 75 24.58 -22.99 -3.22
N ASP A 76 23.27 -23.23 -3.22
CA ASP A 76 22.29 -22.39 -2.54
C ASP A 76 22.51 -22.45 -1.01
N TRP A 77 22.81 -23.63 -0.47
CA TRP A 77 23.18 -23.81 0.93
C TRP A 77 24.49 -23.11 1.27
N LEU A 78 25.51 -23.20 0.41
CA LEU A 78 26.80 -22.52 0.65
C LEU A 78 26.67 -21.00 0.67
N ILE A 79 25.85 -20.43 -0.22
CA ILE A 79 25.57 -18.99 -0.24
C ILE A 79 24.80 -18.58 1.02
N GLY A 80 23.78 -19.34 1.41
CA GLY A 80 23.04 -19.12 2.64
C GLY A 80 23.93 -19.18 3.90
N ILE A 81 24.79 -20.17 4.00
CA ILE A 81 25.75 -20.31 5.10
C ILE A 81 26.71 -19.11 5.13
N LYS A 82 27.23 -18.68 3.96
CA LYS A 82 28.07 -17.48 3.87
C LYS A 82 27.34 -16.23 4.38
N ALA A 83 26.07 -16.04 3.99
CA ALA A 83 25.23 -14.96 4.47
C ALA A 83 24.99 -15.06 6.00
N PHE A 84 24.88 -16.25 6.56
CA PHE A 84 24.75 -16.48 8.00
C PHE A 84 25.94 -15.94 8.80
N PHE A 85 27.14 -15.97 8.24
CA PHE A 85 28.35 -15.45 8.89
C PHE A 85 28.62 -13.97 8.60
N ALA A 86 27.75 -13.30 7.83
CA ALA A 86 27.88 -11.86 7.59
C ALA A 86 27.71 -11.04 8.88
N ASN A 87 28.53 -10.00 9.02
CA ASN A 87 28.49 -9.13 10.20
C ASN A 87 27.25 -8.24 10.24
N GLY A 88 26.83 -7.82 11.44
CA GLY A 88 25.79 -6.79 11.63
C GLY A 88 24.34 -7.28 11.54
N VAL A 89 24.10 -8.60 11.53
CA VAL A 89 22.75 -9.20 11.39
C VAL A 89 22.41 -9.99 12.66
N THR A 90 21.14 -9.93 13.10
CA THR A 90 20.68 -10.77 14.20
C THR A 90 20.68 -12.26 13.81
N VAL A 91 20.73 -13.18 14.80
CA VAL A 91 20.65 -14.64 14.53
C VAL A 91 19.38 -14.99 13.74
N LYS A 92 18.26 -14.33 14.04
CA LYS A 92 16.99 -14.51 13.34
C LYS A 92 17.10 -14.11 11.87
N ASP A 93 17.76 -13.00 11.58
CA ASP A 93 17.92 -12.51 10.21
C ASP A 93 18.91 -13.40 9.44
N LYS A 94 19.97 -13.85 10.09
CA LYS A 94 20.91 -14.85 9.51
C LYS A 94 20.19 -16.12 9.09
N ALA A 95 19.34 -16.66 9.97
CA ALA A 95 18.53 -17.85 9.63
C ALA A 95 17.57 -17.58 8.47
N ARG A 96 16.99 -16.39 8.40
CA ARG A 96 16.15 -15.98 7.26
C ARG A 96 16.93 -15.93 5.95
N HIS A 97 18.14 -15.39 5.94
CA HIS A 97 19.00 -15.35 4.74
C HIS A 97 19.26 -16.76 4.21
N VAL A 98 19.65 -17.70 5.09
CA VAL A 98 19.82 -19.11 4.67
C VAL A 98 18.54 -19.64 4.03
N PHE A 99 17.41 -19.38 4.67
CA PHE A 99 16.10 -19.81 4.20
C PHE A 99 15.79 -19.25 2.80
N TYR A 100 16.05 -17.96 2.55
CA TYR A 100 15.75 -17.33 1.27
C TYR A 100 16.68 -17.79 0.14
N GLU A 101 17.94 -18.06 0.45
CA GLU A 101 18.87 -18.63 -0.52
C GLU A 101 18.51 -20.07 -0.93
N VAL A 102 18.06 -20.88 0.03
CA VAL A 102 17.59 -22.24 -0.22
C VAL A 102 16.30 -22.24 -1.06
N ASP A 103 15.37 -21.30 -0.80
CA ASP A 103 14.15 -21.12 -1.59
C ASP A 103 14.44 -20.75 -3.07
N GLY A 104 15.55 -20.09 -3.33
CA GLY A 104 16.01 -19.83 -4.68
C GLY A 104 16.14 -21.09 -5.55
N GLY A 105 16.46 -22.24 -4.96
CA GLY A 105 16.50 -23.52 -5.68
C GLY A 105 15.13 -23.92 -6.26
N TYR A 106 14.06 -23.66 -5.51
CA TYR A 106 12.70 -23.89 -5.99
C TYR A 106 12.35 -22.95 -7.16
N VAL A 107 12.67 -21.66 -7.04
CA VAL A 107 12.46 -20.68 -8.13
C VAL A 107 13.17 -21.11 -9.40
N ARG A 108 14.44 -21.54 -9.30
CA ARG A 108 15.22 -22.08 -10.43
C ARG A 108 14.48 -23.22 -11.13
N LYS A 109 13.97 -24.19 -10.36
CA LYS A 109 13.20 -25.32 -10.91
C LYS A 109 11.93 -24.85 -11.62
N GLN A 110 11.21 -23.88 -11.06
CA GLN A 110 10.00 -23.38 -11.70
C GLN A 110 10.30 -22.61 -13.00
N ILE A 111 11.35 -21.80 -13.04
CA ILE A 111 11.81 -21.16 -14.29
C ILE A 111 12.15 -22.19 -15.36
N GLN A 112 12.87 -23.26 -14.99
CA GLN A 112 13.21 -24.36 -15.92
C GLN A 112 11.97 -25.08 -16.47
N LYS A 113 10.98 -25.31 -15.60
CA LYS A 113 9.73 -25.99 -15.94
C LYS A 113 8.81 -25.15 -16.80
N GLU A 114 8.57 -23.91 -16.36
CA GLU A 114 7.59 -23.02 -16.98
C GLU A 114 8.14 -22.29 -18.21
N LYS A 115 9.47 -22.14 -18.32
CA LYS A 115 10.16 -21.46 -19.42
C LYS A 115 9.55 -20.10 -19.76
N PRO A 116 9.48 -19.17 -18.79
CA PRO A 116 8.90 -17.85 -19.04
C PRO A 116 9.77 -17.05 -20.02
N ASP A 117 9.14 -16.22 -20.83
CA ASP A 117 9.82 -15.26 -21.69
C ASP A 117 10.45 -14.12 -20.87
N ILE A 118 9.81 -13.78 -19.75
CA ILE A 118 10.28 -12.78 -18.79
C ILE A 118 9.84 -13.13 -17.37
N VAL A 119 10.68 -12.77 -16.38
CA VAL A 119 10.36 -12.83 -14.95
C VAL A 119 10.16 -11.42 -14.41
N HIS A 120 9.00 -11.16 -13.83
CA HIS A 120 8.66 -9.89 -13.20
C HIS A 120 8.67 -10.05 -11.67
N ILE A 121 9.60 -9.38 -11.00
CA ILE A 121 9.84 -9.50 -9.55
C ILE A 121 9.26 -8.26 -8.85
N HIS A 122 8.48 -8.46 -7.79
CA HIS A 122 7.91 -7.39 -6.98
C HIS A 122 8.70 -7.17 -5.68
N GLY A 123 9.27 -5.97 -5.55
CA GLY A 123 10.08 -5.55 -4.41
C GLY A 123 11.55 -5.96 -4.53
N ILE A 124 12.39 -5.31 -3.73
CA ILE A 124 13.81 -5.64 -3.56
C ILE A 124 14.10 -5.79 -2.06
N GLY A 125 14.90 -6.75 -1.71
CA GLY A 125 15.31 -7.04 -0.34
C GLY A 125 15.84 -8.47 -0.24
N THR A 126 16.12 -8.92 0.96
CA THR A 126 16.70 -10.26 1.23
C THR A 126 15.93 -11.40 0.55
N ILE A 127 14.59 -11.26 0.46
CA ILE A 127 13.73 -12.30 -0.14
C ILE A 127 13.96 -12.42 -1.65
N THR A 128 14.09 -11.30 -2.33
CA THR A 128 14.10 -11.25 -3.80
C THR A 128 15.50 -11.26 -4.38
N GLU A 129 16.51 -11.02 -3.56
CA GLU A 129 17.92 -11.03 -3.98
C GLU A 129 18.31 -12.39 -4.59
N SER A 130 17.94 -13.50 -3.94
CA SER A 130 18.18 -14.85 -4.46
C SER A 130 17.49 -15.11 -5.81
N TYR A 131 16.29 -14.55 -6.00
CA TYR A 131 15.52 -14.69 -7.24
C TYR A 131 16.17 -13.95 -8.41
N ILE A 132 16.64 -12.72 -8.14
CA ILE A 132 17.40 -11.92 -9.12
C ILE A 132 18.68 -12.67 -9.53
N ARG A 133 19.46 -13.14 -8.56
CA ARG A 133 20.66 -13.92 -8.82
C ARG A 133 20.37 -15.15 -9.70
N ILE A 134 19.26 -15.84 -9.46
CA ILE A 134 18.88 -17.01 -10.26
C ILE A 134 18.49 -16.62 -11.68
N CYS A 135 17.77 -15.53 -11.88
CA CYS A 135 17.48 -15.03 -13.23
C CYS A 135 18.77 -14.72 -14.00
N GLU A 136 19.75 -14.10 -13.35
CA GLU A 136 21.06 -13.80 -13.94
C GLU A 136 21.86 -15.07 -14.27
N GLU A 137 21.93 -16.04 -13.35
CA GLU A 137 22.59 -17.32 -13.55
C GLU A 137 22.00 -18.11 -14.73
N MET A 138 20.68 -18.04 -14.88
CA MET A 138 19.96 -18.73 -15.95
C MET A 138 19.87 -17.90 -17.22
N LYS A 139 20.34 -16.68 -17.23
CA LYS A 139 20.24 -15.71 -18.34
C LYS A 139 18.80 -15.50 -18.82
N VAL A 140 17.85 -15.50 -17.88
CA VAL A 140 16.45 -15.21 -18.14
C VAL A 140 16.24 -13.70 -18.00
N ARG A 141 15.54 -13.09 -18.94
CA ARG A 141 15.18 -11.68 -18.86
C ARG A 141 14.31 -11.42 -17.64
N TYR A 142 14.57 -10.34 -16.91
CA TYR A 142 13.76 -9.99 -15.76
C TYR A 142 13.61 -8.47 -15.61
N THR A 143 12.58 -8.07 -14.90
CA THR A 143 12.31 -6.69 -14.47
C THR A 143 11.90 -6.68 -13.01
N VAL A 144 12.06 -5.54 -12.35
CA VAL A 144 11.70 -5.37 -10.94
C VAL A 144 10.77 -4.18 -10.77
N THR A 145 9.65 -4.38 -10.04
CA THR A 145 8.79 -3.26 -9.61
C THR A 145 9.00 -2.96 -8.14
N LEU A 146 9.28 -1.70 -7.82
CA LEU A 146 9.43 -1.20 -6.46
C LEU A 146 8.14 -0.54 -5.99
N HIS A 147 7.61 -1.02 -4.86
CA HIS A 147 6.40 -0.49 -4.22
C HIS A 147 6.71 0.44 -3.03
N GLY A 148 7.97 0.64 -2.71
CA GLY A 148 8.51 1.48 -1.65
C GLY A 148 10.03 1.36 -1.62
N LEU A 149 10.68 2.29 -0.93
CA LEU A 149 12.12 2.31 -0.71
C LEU A 149 12.40 2.12 0.78
N ILE A 150 13.05 1.03 1.14
CA ILE A 150 13.40 0.72 2.53
C ILE A 150 14.57 1.59 2.99
N GLY A 151 15.57 1.75 2.13
CA GLY A 151 16.81 2.46 2.45
C GLY A 151 16.66 3.98 2.55
N LEU A 152 15.65 4.53 1.89
CA LEU A 152 15.32 5.96 1.87
C LEU A 152 14.07 6.30 2.69
N ASN A 153 13.63 5.38 3.55
CA ASN A 153 12.50 5.58 4.43
C ASN A 153 12.95 5.64 5.89
N ASP A 154 13.08 6.85 6.43
CA ASP A 154 13.54 7.07 7.80
C ASP A 154 12.53 6.62 8.86
N SER A 155 11.26 6.46 8.50
CA SER A 155 10.20 5.98 9.39
C SER A 155 10.19 4.45 9.55
N VAL A 156 10.93 3.71 8.70
CA VAL A 156 11.05 2.26 8.78
C VAL A 156 12.36 1.88 9.45
N SER A 157 12.26 1.24 10.61
CA SER A 157 13.41 0.61 11.26
C SER A 157 13.82 -0.67 10.50
N ALA A 158 14.50 -0.50 9.37
CA ALA A 158 15.04 -1.61 8.62
C ALA A 158 16.51 -1.84 8.97
N PRO A 159 16.97 -3.11 9.03
CA PRO A 159 18.38 -3.42 9.24
C PRO A 159 19.27 -2.80 8.15
N ALA A 160 20.49 -2.42 8.50
CA ALA A 160 21.44 -1.79 7.58
C ALA A 160 21.70 -2.64 6.33
N TYR A 161 21.72 -3.96 6.46
CA TYR A 161 21.94 -4.87 5.33
C TYR A 161 20.78 -4.85 4.31
N GLU A 162 19.53 -4.71 4.73
CA GLU A 162 18.38 -4.59 3.82
C GLU A 162 18.48 -3.29 2.99
N LYS A 163 18.86 -2.19 3.64
CA LYS A 163 19.13 -0.91 2.97
C LYS A 163 20.28 -1.02 1.96
N GLN A 164 21.30 -1.80 2.31
CA GLN A 164 22.45 -2.03 1.44
C GLN A 164 22.08 -2.88 0.22
N ILE A 165 21.28 -3.95 0.38
CA ILE A 165 20.78 -4.78 -0.73
C ILE A 165 20.01 -3.92 -1.73
N GLU A 166 19.12 -3.04 -1.26
CA GLU A 166 18.36 -2.14 -2.11
C GLU A 166 19.28 -1.22 -2.91
N ARG A 167 20.20 -0.55 -2.22
CA ARG A 167 21.16 0.37 -2.83
C ARG A 167 22.06 -0.32 -3.88
N ASP A 168 22.65 -1.45 -3.52
CA ASP A 168 23.58 -2.18 -4.40
C ASP A 168 22.86 -2.71 -5.64
N PHE A 169 21.62 -3.18 -5.48
CA PHE A 169 20.80 -3.58 -6.60
C PHE A 169 20.50 -2.41 -7.54
N LEU A 170 20.11 -1.25 -7.04
CA LEU A 170 19.75 -0.10 -7.86
C LEU A 170 20.97 0.43 -8.65
N ILE A 171 22.14 0.48 -8.02
CA ILE A 171 23.40 0.85 -8.70
C ILE A 171 23.76 -0.18 -9.78
N LYS A 172 23.66 -1.48 -9.47
CA LYS A 172 23.89 -2.57 -10.41
C LYS A 172 22.92 -2.53 -11.59
N ALA A 173 21.66 -2.28 -11.32
CA ALA A 173 20.61 -2.25 -12.33
C ALA A 173 20.79 -1.10 -13.30
N GLU A 174 21.18 0.07 -12.81
CA GLU A 174 21.53 1.20 -13.67
C GLU A 174 22.74 0.89 -14.55
N LYS A 175 23.81 0.36 -13.98
CA LYS A 175 25.04 0.00 -14.71
C LYS A 175 24.80 -1.04 -15.82
N ASN A 176 23.90 -2.00 -15.58
CA ASN A 176 23.62 -3.11 -16.50
C ASN A 176 22.35 -2.89 -17.33
N ASN A 177 21.75 -1.70 -17.26
CA ASN A 177 20.50 -1.34 -17.93
C ASN A 177 19.35 -2.33 -17.67
N ILE A 178 19.25 -2.82 -16.41
CA ILE A 178 18.15 -3.71 -16.00
C ILE A 178 16.89 -2.86 -15.83
N PRO A 179 15.78 -3.22 -16.50
CA PRO A 179 14.54 -2.43 -16.40
C PRO A 179 13.96 -2.48 -14.98
N ILE A 180 13.64 -1.30 -14.45
CA ILE A 180 12.97 -1.12 -13.16
C ILE A 180 11.71 -0.31 -13.37
N SER A 181 10.63 -0.67 -12.73
CA SER A 181 9.48 0.19 -12.56
C SER A 181 9.33 0.64 -11.12
N VAL A 182 8.95 1.90 -10.96
CA VAL A 182 8.63 2.53 -9.67
C VAL A 182 7.23 3.11 -9.72
N ILE A 183 6.58 3.20 -8.56
CA ILE A 183 5.16 3.56 -8.48
C ILE A 183 4.91 5.07 -8.42
N SER A 184 5.95 5.90 -8.36
CA SER A 184 5.81 7.36 -8.37
C SER A 184 7.04 8.05 -8.94
N SER A 185 6.84 9.25 -9.47
CA SER A 185 7.91 10.15 -9.93
C SER A 185 8.81 10.59 -8.78
N GLY A 186 8.24 10.81 -7.59
CA GLY A 186 9.00 11.12 -6.38
C GLY A 186 9.96 10.00 -5.99
N MET A 187 9.52 8.75 -6.06
CA MET A 187 10.38 7.60 -5.81
C MET A 187 11.55 7.54 -6.82
N LYS A 188 11.27 7.75 -8.12
CA LYS A 188 12.33 7.84 -9.14
C LYS A 188 13.33 8.94 -8.82
N ALA A 189 12.86 10.15 -8.52
CA ALA A 189 13.69 11.29 -8.21
C ALA A 189 14.61 11.02 -7.00
N ARG A 190 14.10 10.40 -5.94
CA ARG A 190 14.88 10.03 -4.75
C ARG A 190 15.94 8.98 -5.05
N ILE A 191 15.66 7.97 -5.89
CA ILE A 191 16.67 7.00 -6.33
C ILE A 191 17.76 7.71 -7.11
N GLU A 192 17.40 8.55 -8.07
CA GLU A 192 18.34 9.31 -8.90
C GLU A 192 19.23 10.21 -8.06
N GLU A 193 18.66 10.94 -7.11
CA GLU A 193 19.39 11.88 -6.25
C GLU A 193 20.25 11.17 -5.19
N LYS A 194 19.65 10.23 -4.43
CA LYS A 194 20.31 9.68 -3.23
C LYS A 194 21.22 8.48 -3.51
N TYR A 195 20.92 7.70 -4.55
CA TYR A 195 21.68 6.47 -4.85
C TYR A 195 22.54 6.57 -6.10
N LEU A 196 22.04 7.22 -7.16
CA LEU A 196 22.72 7.21 -8.45
C LEU A 196 23.52 8.48 -8.74
N GLY A 197 23.13 9.61 -8.18
CA GLY A 197 23.75 10.93 -8.45
C GLY A 197 23.52 11.42 -9.89
N LYS A 198 22.63 10.78 -10.66
CA LYS A 198 22.33 11.09 -12.06
C LYS A 198 20.94 10.61 -12.46
N LYS A 199 20.44 11.09 -13.61
CA LYS A 199 19.20 10.58 -14.20
C LYS A 199 19.36 9.14 -14.69
N ALA A 200 18.33 8.31 -14.50
CA ALA A 200 18.30 6.90 -14.85
C ALA A 200 17.31 6.63 -16.00
N ASN A 201 17.84 6.08 -17.10
CA ASN A 201 17.02 5.73 -18.27
C ASN A 201 16.34 4.37 -18.12
N ASN A 202 16.85 3.49 -17.27
CA ASN A 202 16.30 2.16 -16.99
C ASN A 202 15.17 2.15 -15.95
N ILE A 203 14.82 3.32 -15.39
CA ILE A 203 13.73 3.45 -14.40
C ILE A 203 12.52 4.10 -15.05
N THR A 204 11.43 3.36 -15.13
CA THR A 204 10.14 3.82 -15.65
C THR A 204 9.16 4.04 -14.49
N VAL A 205 8.42 5.15 -14.52
CA VAL A 205 7.34 5.40 -13.56
C VAL A 205 6.07 4.75 -14.09
N ILE A 206 5.48 3.87 -13.29
CA ILE A 206 4.17 3.27 -13.53
C ILE A 206 3.38 3.44 -12.24
N THR A 207 2.51 4.42 -12.23
CA THR A 207 1.71 4.76 -11.05
C THR A 207 0.78 3.61 -10.69
N ASN A 208 0.48 3.52 -9.41
CA ASN A 208 -0.55 2.61 -8.93
C ASN A 208 -1.94 3.12 -9.28
N GLY A 209 -2.91 2.22 -9.33
CA GLY A 209 -4.31 2.56 -9.52
C GLY A 209 -5.23 1.73 -8.64
N THR A 210 -6.49 2.14 -8.62
CA THR A 210 -7.54 1.42 -7.90
C THR A 210 -8.78 1.23 -8.78
N LYS A 211 -9.67 0.35 -8.36
CA LYS A 211 -10.95 0.13 -9.03
C LYS A 211 -12.03 0.81 -8.21
N LYS A 212 -12.88 1.57 -8.88
CA LYS A 212 -14.12 2.07 -8.25
C LYS A 212 -15.06 0.89 -8.04
N SER A 213 -15.47 0.66 -6.81
CA SER A 213 -16.46 -0.36 -6.46
C SER A 213 -17.88 0.18 -6.62
N ASP A 214 -18.89 -0.72 -6.57
CA ASP A 214 -20.28 -0.31 -6.63
C ASP A 214 -20.73 0.35 -5.32
N GLU A 215 -21.01 1.65 -5.40
CA GLU A 215 -21.47 2.48 -4.26
C GLU A 215 -22.89 2.10 -3.80
N ASN A 216 -23.63 1.34 -4.59
CA ASN A 216 -25.04 1.05 -4.35
C ASN A 216 -25.29 -0.23 -3.52
N ASP A 217 -24.27 -1.03 -3.27
CA ASP A 217 -24.43 -2.23 -2.45
C ASP A 217 -24.49 -1.88 -0.95
N THR A 218 -25.65 -1.43 -0.53
CA THR A 218 -25.95 -1.03 0.86
C THR A 218 -26.65 -2.13 1.66
N LYS A 219 -26.57 -3.38 1.23
CA LYS A 219 -27.30 -4.50 1.85
C LYS A 219 -27.07 -4.64 3.36
N PHE A 220 -25.84 -4.34 3.81
CA PHE A 220 -25.51 -4.42 5.25
C PHE A 220 -26.10 -3.27 6.09
N ILE A 221 -26.60 -2.18 5.46
CA ILE A 221 -27.17 -1.02 6.15
C ILE A 221 -28.61 -1.28 6.59
N ARG A 222 -29.26 -2.29 6.00
CA ARG A 222 -30.67 -2.62 6.25
C ARG A 222 -30.92 -3.37 7.56
N GLU A 223 -29.88 -3.74 8.29
CA GLU A 223 -30.04 -4.34 9.60
C GLU A 223 -30.39 -3.24 10.62
N GLU A 224 -31.59 -3.33 11.09
CA GLU A 224 -32.38 -2.49 11.94
C GLU A 224 -31.63 -1.90 13.16
N GLY A 225 -32.03 -0.67 13.49
CA GLY A 225 -31.74 0.00 14.75
C GLY A 225 -30.82 1.19 14.55
N THR A 226 -31.38 2.29 14.04
CA THR A 226 -30.72 3.60 14.10
C THR A 226 -30.47 3.94 15.56
N LEU A 227 -29.25 3.72 16.02
CA LEU A 227 -28.80 4.29 17.28
C LEU A 227 -28.98 5.81 17.22
N THR A 228 -29.61 6.40 18.23
CA THR A 228 -29.59 7.85 18.37
C THR A 228 -28.13 8.30 18.52
N GLN A 229 -27.85 9.58 18.26
CA GLN A 229 -26.50 10.13 18.42
C GLN A 229 -25.92 9.83 19.80
N GLU A 230 -26.73 10.02 20.86
CA GLU A 230 -26.32 9.80 22.23
C GLU A 230 -25.98 8.34 22.49
N LYS A 231 -26.82 7.43 22.05
CA LYS A 231 -26.58 5.98 22.18
C LYS A 231 -25.33 5.53 21.40
N PHE A 232 -25.09 6.10 20.20
CA PHE A 232 -23.88 5.80 19.47
C PHE A 232 -22.63 6.30 20.23
N GLN A 233 -22.67 7.51 20.76
CA GLN A 233 -21.55 8.09 21.51
C GLN A 233 -21.25 7.32 22.79
N GLU A 234 -22.31 6.89 23.52
CA GLU A 234 -22.18 6.05 24.70
C GLU A 234 -21.53 4.69 24.34
N TYR A 235 -22.11 4.00 23.35
CA TYR A 235 -21.57 2.75 22.83
C TYR A 235 -20.12 2.90 22.34
N TYR A 236 -19.81 3.97 21.59
CA TYR A 236 -18.46 4.21 21.12
C TYR A 236 -17.47 4.52 22.25
N SER A 237 -17.91 5.24 23.29
CA SER A 237 -17.12 5.46 24.49
C SER A 237 -16.73 4.13 25.17
N ASP A 238 -17.61 3.13 25.15
CA ASP A 238 -17.29 1.80 25.65
C ASP A 238 -16.33 1.04 24.72
N CYS A 239 -16.48 1.19 23.40
CA CYS A 239 -15.51 0.64 22.43
C CYS A 239 -14.10 1.18 22.69
N LEU A 240 -13.94 2.45 23.05
CA LEU A 240 -12.62 3.05 23.33
C LEU A 240 -11.91 2.46 24.55
N LYS A 241 -12.63 1.83 25.46
CA LYS A 241 -12.06 1.21 26.67
C LYS A 241 -11.38 -0.16 26.39
N GLN A 242 -11.60 -0.73 25.21
CA GLN A 242 -11.11 -2.05 24.83
C GLN A 242 -10.29 -1.98 23.54
N ASN A 243 -9.11 -2.57 23.54
CA ASN A 243 -8.29 -2.66 22.34
C ASN A 243 -8.99 -3.53 21.28
N ASP A 244 -8.79 -3.17 20.00
CA ASP A 244 -9.36 -3.87 18.84
C ASP A 244 -10.91 -3.96 18.82
N LEU A 245 -11.61 -3.22 19.67
CA LEU A 245 -13.05 -3.08 19.61
C LEU A 245 -13.44 -1.83 18.83
N TYR A 246 -14.23 -1.99 17.78
CA TYR A 246 -14.69 -0.93 16.88
C TYR A 246 -16.22 -0.93 16.81
N PRO A 247 -16.83 0.23 16.54
CA PRO A 247 -18.28 0.28 16.29
C PRO A 247 -18.62 -0.52 15.03
N LYS A 248 -19.82 -1.08 14.99
CA LYS A 248 -20.32 -1.78 13.79
C LYS A 248 -20.37 -0.81 12.61
N LEU A 249 -20.11 -1.31 11.41
CA LEU A 249 -20.14 -0.48 10.19
C LEU A 249 -21.51 0.13 9.93
N SER A 250 -22.62 -0.61 10.22
CA SER A 250 -23.99 -0.11 10.13
C SER A 250 -24.23 1.09 11.05
N ASP A 251 -23.77 0.98 12.32
CA ASP A 251 -23.93 2.05 13.30
C ASP A 251 -23.09 3.27 12.94
N THR A 252 -21.86 3.02 12.49
CA THR A 252 -20.97 4.10 12.00
C THR A 252 -21.58 4.80 10.79
N TYR A 253 -22.13 4.07 9.84
CA TYR A 253 -22.82 4.64 8.68
C TYR A 253 -24.00 5.53 9.10
N ALA A 254 -24.89 5.03 9.96
CA ALA A 254 -26.03 5.79 10.47
C ALA A 254 -25.57 7.08 11.20
N TYR A 255 -24.51 6.98 12.00
CA TYR A 255 -23.96 8.12 12.71
C TYR A 255 -23.34 9.17 11.78
N LEU A 256 -22.64 8.75 10.72
CA LEU A 256 -22.10 9.65 9.70
C LEU A 256 -23.22 10.37 8.95
N GLN A 257 -24.25 9.61 8.54
CA GLN A 257 -25.43 10.18 7.88
C GLN A 257 -26.12 11.25 8.78
N TYR A 258 -26.30 10.94 10.05
CA TYR A 258 -26.86 11.87 11.04
C TYR A 258 -25.94 13.11 11.18
N SER A 259 -24.64 12.90 11.34
CA SER A 259 -23.66 13.98 11.52
C SER A 259 -23.63 14.95 10.34
N LYS A 260 -23.67 14.38 9.10
CA LYS A 260 -23.73 15.17 7.87
C LYS A 260 -25.00 16.00 7.78
N LYS A 261 -26.16 15.40 8.11
CA LYS A 261 -27.47 16.08 8.12
C LYS A 261 -27.50 17.24 9.14
N ASN A 262 -26.75 17.14 10.21
CA ASN A 262 -26.63 18.18 11.24
C ASN A 262 -25.46 19.16 11.01
N GLY A 263 -24.93 19.22 9.78
CA GLY A 263 -23.95 20.23 9.36
C GLY A 263 -22.52 19.96 9.81
N LYS A 264 -22.20 18.77 10.35
CA LYS A 264 -20.80 18.44 10.65
C LYS A 264 -19.98 18.27 9.35
N LYS A 265 -18.77 18.79 9.37
CA LYS A 265 -17.77 18.49 8.38
C LYS A 265 -17.04 17.18 8.75
N ILE A 266 -16.94 16.26 7.82
CA ILE A 266 -16.42 14.92 8.07
C ILE A 266 -15.09 14.75 7.37
N LEU A 267 -14.08 14.39 8.14
CA LEU A 267 -12.74 14.06 7.65
C LEU A 267 -12.54 12.55 7.68
N PHE A 268 -11.96 12.00 6.63
CA PHE A 268 -11.46 10.63 6.65
C PHE A 268 -9.94 10.63 6.68
N PHE A 269 -9.40 9.67 7.40
CA PHE A 269 -8.00 9.31 7.37
C PHE A 269 -7.92 7.79 7.18
N VAL A 270 -7.59 7.36 5.97
CA VAL A 270 -7.63 5.95 5.58
C VAL A 270 -6.24 5.34 5.57
N GLY A 271 -6.07 4.26 6.30
CA GLY A 271 -4.83 3.49 6.41
C GLY A 271 -4.64 2.91 7.80
N ASN A 272 -3.87 1.82 7.92
CA ASN A 272 -3.55 1.25 9.22
C ASN A 272 -2.95 2.30 10.15
N ILE A 273 -3.36 2.30 11.40
CA ILE A 273 -2.91 3.26 12.41
C ILE A 273 -1.49 2.89 12.82
N THR A 274 -0.52 3.70 12.38
CA THR A 274 0.90 3.48 12.59
C THR A 274 1.62 4.82 12.76
N LYS A 275 2.81 4.79 13.34
CA LYS A 275 3.68 5.98 13.41
C LYS A 275 3.93 6.61 12.03
N ASN A 276 4.14 5.78 11.01
CA ASN A 276 4.38 6.25 9.64
C ASN A 276 3.16 6.94 9.02
N LYS A 277 1.94 6.46 9.31
CA LYS A 277 0.71 7.10 8.81
C LYS A 277 0.32 8.36 9.59
N ASN A 278 0.84 8.50 10.82
CA ASN A 278 0.79 9.74 11.60
C ASN A 278 -0.64 10.22 11.98
N GLN A 279 -1.56 9.28 12.20
CA GLN A 279 -2.91 9.62 12.69
C GLN A 279 -2.89 10.33 14.04
N MET A 280 -1.85 10.11 14.83
CA MET A 280 -1.64 10.80 16.10
C MET A 280 -1.67 12.32 15.93
N GLN A 281 -0.99 12.86 14.90
CA GLN A 281 -1.00 14.29 14.62
C GLN A 281 -2.40 14.82 14.32
N ALA A 282 -3.23 14.08 13.59
CA ALA A 282 -4.61 14.47 13.34
C ALA A 282 -5.43 14.55 14.65
N VAL A 283 -5.22 13.61 15.57
CA VAL A 283 -5.86 13.63 16.90
C VAL A 283 -5.38 14.81 17.76
N GLU A 284 -4.09 15.10 17.73
CA GLU A 284 -3.49 16.23 18.46
C GLU A 284 -4.04 17.59 17.97
N ILE A 285 -4.21 17.76 16.66
CA ILE A 285 -4.80 18.96 16.08
C ILE A 285 -6.24 19.16 16.56
N LEU A 286 -7.03 18.09 16.61
CA LEU A 286 -8.42 18.13 17.05
C LEU A 286 -8.59 18.33 18.56
N LYS A 287 -7.52 18.21 19.35
CA LYS A 287 -7.55 18.57 20.78
C LYS A 287 -8.01 20.01 21.00
N ASN A 288 -7.75 20.92 20.06
CA ASN A 288 -8.26 22.27 20.10
C ASN A 288 -9.72 22.34 19.62
N THR A 289 -10.62 21.80 20.43
CA THR A 289 -12.05 21.63 20.11
C THR A 289 -12.78 22.93 19.74
N LYS A 290 -12.34 24.09 20.24
CA LYS A 290 -12.95 25.38 19.88
C LYS A 290 -12.83 25.71 18.39
N VAL A 291 -11.73 25.27 17.75
CA VAL A 291 -11.50 25.51 16.31
C VAL A 291 -12.25 24.49 15.46
N PHE A 292 -12.43 23.27 15.97
CA PHE A 292 -12.94 22.12 15.24
C PHE A 292 -14.22 21.51 15.85
N GLU A 293 -15.04 22.31 16.51
CA GLU A 293 -16.26 21.84 17.20
C GLU A 293 -17.20 21.07 16.27
N ASN A 294 -17.35 21.54 15.03
CA ASN A 294 -18.22 20.94 14.02
C ASN A 294 -17.52 19.89 13.14
N ILE A 295 -16.33 19.43 13.54
CA ILE A 295 -15.59 18.41 12.77
C ILE A 295 -15.77 17.04 13.40
N LEU A 296 -15.90 16.04 12.52
CA LEU A 296 -15.85 14.63 12.86
C LEU A 296 -14.74 13.97 12.01
N LEU A 297 -13.69 13.50 12.67
CA LEU A 297 -12.64 12.72 12.05
C LEU A 297 -12.93 11.22 12.19
N VAL A 298 -12.86 10.47 11.12
CA VAL A 298 -12.93 8.99 11.13
C VAL A 298 -11.60 8.41 10.70
N LEU A 299 -10.99 7.64 11.58
CA LEU A 299 -9.75 6.91 11.33
C LEU A 299 -10.11 5.48 10.88
N TRP A 300 -9.95 5.22 9.58
CA TRP A 300 -10.22 3.92 8.98
C TRP A 300 -8.95 3.08 8.84
N GLY A 301 -8.87 1.96 9.54
CA GLY A 301 -7.75 1.04 9.47
C GLY A 301 -7.54 0.26 10.76
N ARG A 302 -6.70 -0.77 10.71
CA ARG A 302 -6.35 -1.56 11.89
C ARG A 302 -5.37 -0.79 12.76
N GLU A 303 -5.51 -0.90 14.07
CA GLU A 303 -4.53 -0.39 15.02
C GLU A 303 -3.29 -1.31 15.05
N VAL A 304 -2.14 -0.74 14.72
CA VAL A 304 -0.83 -1.40 14.73
C VAL A 304 0.14 -0.65 15.66
N ASP A 305 -0.36 0.42 16.27
CA ASP A 305 0.37 1.31 17.19
C ASP A 305 0.25 0.92 18.66
N ASN A 306 -0.20 -0.30 18.97
CA ASN A 306 -0.50 -0.77 20.33
C ASN A 306 -1.56 0.06 21.08
N GLY A 307 -2.48 0.70 20.35
CA GLY A 307 -3.56 1.49 20.90
C GLY A 307 -3.14 2.86 21.45
N GLU A 308 -1.98 3.38 21.01
CA GLU A 308 -1.51 4.72 21.44
C GLU A 308 -2.50 5.82 21.02
N VAL A 309 -3.00 5.77 19.78
CA VAL A 309 -3.99 6.73 19.27
C VAL A 309 -5.30 6.63 20.03
N ARG A 310 -5.78 5.42 20.31
CA ARG A 310 -6.99 5.14 21.11
C ARG A 310 -6.91 5.78 22.49
N LYS A 311 -5.79 5.59 23.17
CA LYS A 311 -5.52 6.18 24.50
C LYS A 311 -5.58 7.69 24.45
N LYS A 312 -5.02 8.32 23.40
CA LYS A 312 -5.05 9.79 23.24
C LYS A 312 -6.44 10.32 22.96
N ILE A 313 -7.26 9.63 22.17
CA ILE A 313 -8.67 10.00 21.96
C ILE A 313 -9.42 10.00 23.28
N ALA A 314 -9.22 8.99 24.13
CA ALA A 314 -9.85 8.90 25.45
C ALA A 314 -9.30 9.98 26.42
N GLU A 315 -7.98 10.18 26.49
CA GLU A 315 -7.30 11.19 27.33
C GLU A 315 -7.79 12.60 27.01
N TYR A 316 -7.92 12.92 25.71
CA TYR A 316 -8.38 14.25 25.26
C TYR A 316 -9.90 14.38 25.21
N GLN A 317 -10.66 13.34 25.61
CA GLN A 317 -12.12 13.30 25.59
C GLN A 317 -12.73 13.60 24.21
N LEU A 318 -12.05 13.14 23.15
CA LEU A 318 -12.42 13.39 21.76
C LEU A 318 -13.43 12.38 21.18
N HIS A 319 -14.10 11.57 22.00
CA HIS A 319 -15.08 10.56 21.55
C HIS A 319 -16.26 11.12 20.73
N LYS A 320 -16.51 12.44 20.78
CA LYS A 320 -17.52 13.13 19.98
C LYS A 320 -17.00 13.63 18.63
N ASN A 321 -15.69 13.74 18.48
CA ASN A 321 -15.02 14.37 17.33
C ASN A 321 -14.11 13.39 16.54
N VAL A 322 -13.73 12.26 17.15
CA VAL A 322 -12.86 11.26 16.50
C VAL A 322 -13.46 9.88 16.67
N ILE A 323 -13.63 9.14 15.57
CA ILE A 323 -14.07 7.76 15.55
C ILE A 323 -12.93 6.87 15.04
N LEU A 324 -12.61 5.81 15.77
CA LEU A 324 -11.84 4.67 15.27
C LEU A 324 -12.81 3.74 14.54
N GLY A 325 -12.83 3.80 13.20
CA GLY A 325 -13.75 3.03 12.38
C GLY A 325 -13.32 1.57 12.17
N GLY A 326 -12.07 1.24 12.53
CA GLY A 326 -11.50 -0.06 12.25
C GLY A 326 -11.21 -0.29 10.77
N PHE A 327 -10.87 -1.52 10.43
CA PHE A 327 -10.66 -1.91 9.04
C PHE A 327 -12.01 -2.04 8.33
N ASN A 328 -12.13 -1.37 7.17
CA ASN A 328 -13.34 -1.38 6.36
C ASN A 328 -12.98 -1.69 4.90
N ASP A 329 -13.55 -2.75 4.36
CA ASP A 329 -13.39 -3.17 2.96
C ASP A 329 -14.45 -2.60 2.04
N ARG A 330 -15.40 -1.83 2.61
CA ARG A 330 -16.49 -1.18 1.91
C ARG A 330 -16.37 0.35 1.96
N MET A 331 -15.14 0.87 1.80
CA MET A 331 -14.90 2.30 1.82
C MET A 331 -15.67 3.06 0.71
N ASP A 332 -15.94 2.39 -0.41
CA ASP A 332 -16.72 2.88 -1.54
C ASP A 332 -18.04 3.56 -1.13
N ILE A 333 -18.77 2.95 -0.20
CA ILE A 333 -20.06 3.49 0.27
C ILE A 333 -19.92 4.57 1.35
N PHE A 334 -18.75 4.70 1.96
CA PHE A 334 -18.51 5.68 3.02
C PHE A 334 -17.97 7.01 2.48
N TRP A 335 -17.23 7.01 1.37
CA TRP A 335 -16.63 8.21 0.80
C TRP A 335 -17.61 9.36 0.59
N LYS A 336 -18.88 9.08 0.28
CA LYS A 336 -19.93 10.10 0.12
C LYS A 336 -20.19 10.98 1.35
N PHE A 337 -19.75 10.55 2.53
CA PHE A 337 -19.84 11.35 3.75
C PHE A 337 -18.64 12.26 3.96
N CYS A 338 -17.53 11.98 3.31
CA CYS A 338 -16.27 12.66 3.52
C CYS A 338 -16.25 14.03 2.82
N ASP A 339 -15.88 15.08 3.55
CA ASP A 339 -15.65 16.41 2.99
C ASP A 339 -14.18 16.59 2.56
N VAL A 340 -13.23 16.04 3.33
CA VAL A 340 -11.80 16.12 3.04
C VAL A 340 -11.11 14.82 3.51
N ASN A 341 -10.32 14.23 2.62
CA ASN A 341 -9.41 13.14 2.95
C ASN A 341 -8.12 13.71 3.52
N LEU A 342 -7.83 13.41 4.78
CA LEU A 342 -6.62 13.86 5.46
C LEU A 342 -5.55 12.78 5.35
N PHE A 343 -4.45 13.07 4.68
CA PHE A 343 -3.38 12.10 4.42
C PHE A 343 -2.03 12.64 4.90
N LEU A 344 -1.72 12.48 6.20
CA LEU A 344 -0.53 13.03 6.86
C LEU A 344 0.59 12.00 7.03
N SER A 345 0.69 11.03 6.13
CA SER A 345 1.77 10.03 6.18
C SER A 345 3.15 10.70 6.19
N LEU A 346 4.05 10.18 7.03
CA LEU A 346 5.44 10.67 7.06
C LEU A 346 6.23 10.22 5.84
N ASN A 347 5.87 9.05 5.32
CA ASN A 347 6.42 8.51 4.08
C ASN A 347 5.37 7.61 3.41
N ASP A 348 5.12 7.84 2.13
CA ASP A 348 4.24 7.00 1.32
C ASP A 348 4.67 7.07 -0.15
N GLY A 349 4.78 5.91 -0.78
CA GLY A 349 5.27 5.83 -2.16
C GLY A 349 4.26 6.31 -3.20
N PHE A 350 2.93 6.19 -2.92
CA PHE A 350 1.91 6.57 -3.90
C PHE A 350 0.65 7.19 -3.31
N GLY A 351 0.14 6.69 -2.15
CA GLY A 351 -1.07 7.23 -1.55
C GLY A 351 -2.37 6.74 -2.19
N LEU A 352 -2.58 5.43 -2.29
CA LEU A 352 -3.85 4.86 -2.79
C LEU A 352 -5.11 5.49 -2.18
N PRO A 353 -5.19 5.78 -0.87
CA PRO A 353 -6.35 6.44 -0.28
C PRO A 353 -6.64 7.83 -0.86
N ILE A 354 -5.63 8.52 -1.41
CA ILE A 354 -5.83 9.81 -2.10
C ILE A 354 -6.63 9.56 -3.38
N VAL A 355 -6.19 8.58 -4.17
CA VAL A 355 -6.86 8.22 -5.44
C VAL A 355 -8.28 7.69 -5.19
N GLU A 356 -8.46 6.85 -4.17
CA GLU A 356 -9.78 6.36 -3.76
C GLU A 356 -10.71 7.53 -3.42
N GLY A 357 -10.24 8.50 -2.65
CA GLY A 357 -10.99 9.74 -2.37
C GLY A 357 -11.33 10.50 -3.64
N TYR A 358 -10.38 10.69 -4.55
CA TYR A 358 -10.62 11.39 -5.82
C TYR A 358 -11.67 10.71 -6.69
N MET A 359 -11.69 9.38 -6.78
CA MET A 359 -12.72 8.65 -7.52
C MET A 359 -14.14 8.89 -7.00
N HIS A 360 -14.26 9.37 -5.76
CA HIS A 360 -15.53 9.70 -5.10
C HIS A 360 -15.74 11.23 -4.95
N GLY A 361 -14.92 12.03 -5.63
CA GLY A 361 -15.04 13.50 -5.60
C GLY A 361 -14.50 14.13 -4.30
N VAL A 362 -13.72 13.41 -3.50
CA VAL A 362 -13.22 13.89 -2.21
C VAL A 362 -11.82 14.49 -2.37
N PRO A 363 -11.63 15.78 -2.02
CA PRO A 363 -10.33 16.42 -2.05
C PRO A 363 -9.41 15.93 -0.93
N CYS A 364 -8.10 16.14 -1.10
CA CYS A 364 -7.09 15.70 -0.16
C CYS A 364 -6.29 16.86 0.45
N VAL A 365 -5.91 16.72 1.72
CA VAL A 365 -4.89 17.53 2.38
C VAL A 365 -3.73 16.61 2.75
N THR A 366 -2.51 16.94 2.28
CA THR A 366 -1.32 16.11 2.49
C THR A 366 -0.05 16.97 2.52
N PHE A 367 1.07 16.39 2.97
CA PHE A 367 2.37 17.09 2.98
C PHE A 367 2.93 17.27 1.57
N GLU A 368 3.55 18.42 1.32
CA GLU A 368 4.14 18.77 0.04
C GLU A 368 5.34 17.86 -0.34
N ASP A 369 6.07 17.39 0.65
CA ASP A 369 7.32 16.63 0.51
C ASP A 369 7.14 15.12 0.33
N LEU A 370 5.89 14.62 0.20
CA LEU A 370 5.65 13.21 -0.07
C LEU A 370 5.90 12.84 -1.54
N ASP A 371 6.47 11.66 -1.78
CA ASP A 371 6.66 11.12 -3.14
C ASP A 371 5.33 11.10 -3.93
N ALA A 372 4.25 10.75 -3.26
CA ALA A 372 2.91 10.69 -3.83
C ALA A 372 2.41 12.03 -4.37
N THR A 373 2.80 13.15 -3.76
CA THR A 373 2.29 14.47 -4.18
C THR A 373 2.79 14.88 -5.55
N GLN A 374 3.92 14.35 -6.03
CA GLN A 374 4.43 14.70 -7.36
C GLN A 374 3.52 14.22 -8.50
N ASP A 375 2.87 13.07 -8.32
CA ASP A 375 2.01 12.48 -9.35
C ASP A 375 0.53 12.76 -9.10
N LEU A 376 0.12 13.01 -7.85
CA LEU A 376 -1.27 13.16 -7.44
C LEU A 376 -1.69 14.61 -7.18
N TYR A 377 -0.77 15.57 -7.35
CA TYR A 377 -1.09 16.97 -7.11
C TYR A 377 -1.86 17.59 -8.28
N TYR A 378 -3.09 17.92 -8.01
CA TYR A 378 -3.98 18.74 -8.83
C TYR A 378 -4.57 19.82 -7.93
N PRO A 379 -4.39 21.13 -8.24
CA PRO A 379 -4.91 22.23 -7.41
C PRO A 379 -6.44 22.16 -7.20
N GLU A 380 -7.13 21.50 -8.12
CA GLU A 380 -8.58 21.26 -8.10
C GLU A 380 -8.98 20.18 -7.08
N ALA A 381 -8.02 19.31 -6.66
CA ALA A 381 -8.29 18.15 -5.83
C ALA A 381 -7.43 18.07 -4.56
N MET A 382 -6.37 18.88 -4.44
CA MET A 382 -5.42 18.77 -3.32
C MET A 382 -4.96 20.12 -2.81
N LEU A 383 -4.81 20.23 -1.48
CA LEU A 383 -4.01 21.26 -0.84
C LEU A 383 -2.79 20.63 -0.18
N LYS A 384 -1.63 21.26 -0.42
CA LYS A 384 -0.34 20.81 0.12
C LYS A 384 -0.01 21.58 1.38
N VAL A 385 0.34 20.86 2.43
CA VAL A 385 0.88 21.41 3.67
C VAL A 385 2.38 21.62 3.50
N LYS A 386 2.87 22.83 3.70
CA LYS A 386 4.26 23.21 3.43
C LYS A 386 5.27 22.60 4.40
N ASP A 387 4.91 22.51 5.66
CA ASP A 387 5.73 21.90 6.71
C ASP A 387 4.88 20.99 7.60
N ARG A 388 5.54 20.19 8.43
CA ARG A 388 4.88 19.14 9.22
C ARG A 388 4.38 19.61 10.59
N SER A 389 4.33 20.92 10.83
CA SER A 389 3.80 21.50 12.08
C SER A 389 2.29 21.33 12.18
N ASN A 390 1.80 21.24 13.42
CA ASN A 390 0.35 21.22 13.68
C ASN A 390 -0.33 22.49 13.21
N GLU A 391 0.35 23.63 13.25
CA GLU A 391 -0.14 24.92 12.78
C GLU A 391 -0.38 24.92 11.27
N SER A 392 0.64 24.54 10.48
CA SER A 392 0.51 24.44 9.01
C SER A 392 -0.59 23.48 8.57
N VAL A 393 -0.71 22.32 9.23
CA VAL A 393 -1.80 21.38 8.94
C VAL A 393 -3.15 21.98 9.28
N THR A 394 -3.27 22.63 10.45
CA THR A 394 -4.52 23.28 10.92
C THR A 394 -4.98 24.34 9.94
N ASP A 395 -4.09 25.22 9.49
CA ASP A 395 -4.45 26.31 8.60
C ASP A 395 -4.80 25.82 7.20
N THR A 396 -4.03 24.83 6.68
CA THR A 396 -4.38 24.21 5.40
C THR A 396 -5.71 23.47 5.46
N LEU A 397 -6.01 22.80 6.58
CA LEU A 397 -7.28 22.12 6.78
C LEU A 397 -8.48 23.08 6.84
N LYS A 398 -8.35 24.24 7.50
CA LYS A 398 -9.38 25.28 7.48
C LYS A 398 -9.66 25.74 6.06
N ILE A 399 -8.61 26.04 5.29
CA ILE A 399 -8.76 26.44 3.88
C ILE A 399 -9.48 25.35 3.09
N ALA A 400 -9.12 24.06 3.30
CA ALA A 400 -9.73 22.93 2.60
C ALA A 400 -11.22 22.78 2.91
N LEU A 401 -11.63 23.03 4.16
CA LEU A 401 -13.01 22.92 4.61
C LEU A 401 -13.91 24.07 4.13
N ASP A 402 -13.34 25.25 3.90
CA ASP A 402 -14.04 26.44 3.42
C ASP A 402 -14.05 26.55 1.90
N LYS A 403 -13.14 25.84 1.21
CA LYS A 403 -13.02 25.87 -0.25
C LYS A 403 -14.23 25.19 -0.90
N ASN A 404 -14.80 25.86 -1.93
CA ASN A 404 -15.84 25.27 -2.76
C ASN A 404 -15.21 24.32 -3.81
N TRP A 405 -15.16 23.01 -3.49
CA TRP A 405 -14.62 22.00 -4.35
C TRP A 405 -15.60 21.60 -5.44
N LYS A 406 -15.10 21.34 -6.66
CA LYS A 406 -15.92 20.85 -7.77
C LYS A 406 -15.77 19.33 -7.87
N TYR A 407 -16.74 18.62 -7.32
CA TYR A 407 -16.71 17.16 -7.16
C TYR A 407 -16.48 16.42 -8.49
N GLU A 408 -17.12 16.89 -9.59
CA GLU A 408 -17.00 16.28 -10.91
C GLU A 408 -15.56 16.36 -11.44
N GLU A 409 -14.89 17.51 -11.29
CA GLU A 409 -13.50 17.70 -11.70
C GLU A 409 -12.57 16.75 -10.90
N ILE A 410 -12.81 16.56 -9.61
CA ILE A 410 -12.05 15.65 -8.76
C ILE A 410 -12.27 14.18 -9.21
N ILE A 411 -13.50 13.79 -9.54
CA ILE A 411 -13.81 12.45 -10.05
C ILE A 411 -13.09 12.20 -11.38
N GLU A 412 -13.05 13.17 -12.28
CA GLU A 412 -12.31 13.05 -13.53
C GLU A 412 -10.82 12.81 -13.31
N ILE A 413 -10.21 13.52 -12.36
CA ILE A 413 -8.82 13.30 -11.91
C ILE A 413 -8.68 11.89 -11.35
N GLY A 414 -9.57 11.45 -10.45
CA GLY A 414 -9.54 10.10 -9.90
C GLY A 414 -9.61 9.01 -10.97
N ASN A 415 -10.45 9.19 -11.98
CA ASN A 415 -10.61 8.25 -13.09
C ASN A 415 -9.36 8.10 -13.97
N MET A 416 -8.40 9.05 -13.93
CA MET A 416 -7.12 8.88 -14.62
C MET A 416 -6.29 7.75 -14.01
N PHE A 417 -6.50 7.45 -12.73
CA PHE A 417 -5.82 6.41 -11.96
C PHE A 417 -6.64 5.12 -11.84
N SER A 418 -7.62 4.91 -12.71
CA SER A 418 -8.34 3.63 -12.74
C SER A 418 -7.43 2.49 -13.18
N ILE A 419 -7.61 1.31 -12.57
CA ILE A 419 -6.77 0.14 -12.84
C ILE A 419 -6.83 -0.29 -14.30
N ASP A 420 -7.98 -0.11 -14.96
CA ASP A 420 -8.17 -0.45 -16.37
C ASP A 420 -7.28 0.42 -17.28
N LYS A 421 -7.05 1.68 -16.92
CA LYS A 421 -6.14 2.57 -17.65
C LYS A 421 -4.68 2.24 -17.36
N ILE A 422 -4.34 1.96 -16.09
CA ILE A 422 -2.97 1.66 -15.66
C ILE A 422 -2.54 0.26 -16.11
N GLY A 423 -3.42 -0.73 -16.07
CA GLY A 423 -3.15 -2.06 -16.60
C GLY A 423 -2.78 -2.04 -18.08
N ARG A 424 -3.46 -1.22 -18.88
CA ARG A 424 -3.13 -1.01 -20.29
C ARG A 424 -1.77 -0.29 -20.47
N ALA A 425 -1.44 0.68 -19.63
CA ALA A 425 -0.16 1.37 -19.66
C ALA A 425 0.99 0.42 -19.24
N SER A 426 0.76 -0.39 -18.22
CA SER A 426 1.74 -1.40 -17.77
C SER A 426 2.03 -2.47 -18.83
N CYS A 427 1.02 -2.82 -19.64
CA CYS A 427 1.16 -3.84 -20.67
C CYS A 427 1.53 -3.29 -22.06
N ARG A 428 1.00 -2.12 -22.43
CA ARG A 428 1.17 -1.58 -23.79
C ARG A 428 2.39 -0.70 -24.00
N GLU A 429 2.84 0.01 -22.98
CA GLU A 429 3.78 1.10 -23.31
C GLU A 429 5.19 0.94 -22.75
N ARG A 430 5.48 0.16 -21.68
CA ARG A 430 6.86 0.29 -21.16
C ARG A 430 7.46 -0.84 -20.31
N VAL A 431 6.73 -1.71 -19.61
CA VAL A 431 7.41 -2.72 -18.76
C VAL A 431 7.82 -3.95 -19.57
N PHE A 432 6.97 -4.38 -20.50
CA PHE A 432 7.26 -5.59 -21.29
C PHE A 432 7.91 -5.27 -22.65
N TRP A 433 7.69 -4.07 -23.22
CA TRP A 433 8.24 -3.67 -24.53
C TRP A 433 9.61 -3.00 -24.45
N VAL A 434 10.02 -2.41 -23.33
CA VAL A 434 11.40 -1.92 -23.14
C VAL A 434 12.40 -3.07 -23.01
N VAL A 435 11.90 -4.30 -22.83
CA VAL A 435 12.72 -5.52 -22.72
C VAL A 435 12.72 -6.33 -24.03
N VAL A 436 11.90 -5.94 -25.03
CA VAL A 436 11.94 -6.49 -26.40
C VAL A 436 12.72 -5.55 -27.30
#